data_698d67e5f1556ab07d17188dd2632ed4
#
_entry.id   698d67e5f1556ab07d17188dd2632ed4
#
_cell.length_a   1.000
_cell.length_b   1.000
_cell.length_c   1.000
_cell.angle_alpha   90.00
_cell.angle_beta   90.00
_cell.angle_gamma   90.00
#
_symmetry.space_group_name_H-M   'P 1'
#
loop_
_entity.id
_entity.type
_entity.pdbx_description
1 polymer ?
#
loop_
_entity_poly.entity_id
_entity_poly.type
_entity_poly.pdbx_seq_one_letter_code
_entity_poly.pdbx_strand_id
1 'polypeptide(L)'
;MNTLFDKIWDAHVVTTVEDGPTQLYIDRLYCHEVTSPQAFAGLRERGIKCFRPEKIYCMPDHNTPTHDQDKPIEDPISKTQVDTLTKNAKDFGLTHFGMMDKRNGIIHVVGPERGLTLPGMTIVCGDSHTSTHGAMGAIAFGIGTSEVEMVLASQCVLQSRPKTMRITVDGKLGKGVTAKDIALYMMSKMTTSGATGYFVEYAGEAVRSLSMEGRLTLCNLSIEMGARGGMVAPDEVTFEYIKGRESAPKGEEWDKAMEYWKTLRSDADAVFDKEVRFEAADIEPMITYGTNPGMGMGITQSIPTTEGMNETTQTSFVKSLDYMGFKPGEPLLGKKIDYVFLGACTNGRIEDFRAFASLVKGRKKAEHVIAWLVPGSWMVDAQIREEGLDKILEEAGFAIRQPGCSACLAMNDDKVPAGKYSVSTSNRNFEGRQGPGARTLLASPLVAAAAAVTGVITDPREL
;
A
#
# COMPACT_ATOMS: atom_id res chain seq x y z
N MET A 1 29.28 -11.14 -2.29
CA MET A 1 28.55 -10.85 -1.04
C MET A 1 27.17 -10.38 -1.37
N ASN A 2 26.17 -10.84 -0.62
CA ASN A 2 24.78 -10.90 -1.07
C ASN A 2 23.96 -9.78 -0.45
N THR A 3 23.10 -9.14 -1.26
CA THR A 3 22.01 -8.29 -0.75
C THR A 3 20.94 -9.15 -0.06
N LEU A 4 20.07 -8.53 0.71
CA LEU A 4 18.89 -9.22 1.27
C LEU A 4 18.06 -9.87 0.16
N PHE A 5 17.89 -9.15 -0.96
CA PHE A 5 17.19 -9.67 -2.13
C PHE A 5 17.85 -10.95 -2.66
N ASP A 6 19.19 -10.96 -2.84
CA ASP A 6 19.92 -12.11 -3.34
C ASP A 6 19.72 -13.33 -2.44
N LYS A 7 19.83 -13.16 -1.12
CA LYS A 7 19.67 -14.25 -0.14
C LYS A 7 18.30 -14.93 -0.24
N ILE A 8 17.25 -14.14 -0.40
CA ILE A 8 15.89 -14.68 -0.50
C ILE A 8 15.65 -15.25 -1.89
N TRP A 9 16.03 -14.52 -2.95
CA TRP A 9 15.84 -14.97 -4.32
C TRP A 9 16.53 -16.31 -4.56
N ASP A 10 17.81 -16.40 -4.25
CA ASP A 10 18.62 -17.62 -4.52
C ASP A 10 18.11 -18.84 -3.74
N ALA A 11 17.54 -18.64 -2.53
CA ALA A 11 16.91 -19.71 -1.75
C ALA A 11 15.60 -20.23 -2.38
N HIS A 12 14.98 -19.48 -3.30
CA HIS A 12 13.70 -19.84 -3.94
C HIS A 12 13.84 -20.22 -5.41
N VAL A 13 15.04 -20.17 -5.96
CA VAL A 13 15.31 -20.62 -7.36
C VAL A 13 15.11 -22.13 -7.46
N VAL A 14 14.15 -22.55 -8.28
CA VAL A 14 13.95 -23.97 -8.64
C VAL A 14 14.88 -24.35 -9.78
N THR A 15 14.89 -23.54 -10.84
CA THR A 15 15.80 -23.68 -11.99
C THR A 15 15.85 -22.35 -12.75
N THR A 16 16.89 -22.18 -13.56
CA THR A 16 17.00 -21.05 -14.48
C THR A 16 17.02 -21.60 -15.90
N VAL A 17 16.17 -21.05 -16.75
CA VAL A 17 16.15 -21.39 -18.18
C VAL A 17 17.39 -20.77 -18.81
N GLU A 18 18.11 -21.49 -19.62
CA GLU A 18 19.26 -20.97 -20.36
C GLU A 18 18.82 -19.78 -21.23
N ASP A 19 19.50 -18.65 -21.08
CA ASP A 19 19.16 -17.37 -21.71
C ASP A 19 17.68 -16.90 -21.48
N GLY A 20 17.07 -17.36 -20.40
CA GLY A 20 15.66 -17.15 -20.12
C GLY A 20 15.36 -16.76 -18.66
N PRO A 21 14.08 -16.80 -18.28
CA PRO A 21 13.65 -16.45 -16.94
C PRO A 21 14.05 -17.52 -15.90
N THR A 22 14.04 -17.12 -14.64
CA THR A 22 14.18 -18.00 -13.48
C THR A 22 12.80 -18.51 -13.07
N GLN A 23 12.69 -19.82 -12.85
CA GLN A 23 11.55 -20.43 -12.17
C GLN A 23 11.72 -20.26 -10.67
N LEU A 24 10.88 -19.45 -10.09
CA LEU A 24 10.90 -19.08 -8.67
C LEU A 24 9.78 -19.79 -7.92
N TYR A 25 10.11 -20.48 -6.83
CA TYR A 25 9.11 -21.03 -5.91
C TYR A 25 8.42 -19.90 -5.14
N ILE A 26 7.11 -20.03 -4.91
CA ILE A 26 6.29 -19.02 -4.23
C ILE A 26 5.75 -19.61 -2.92
N ASP A 27 6.11 -18.99 -1.79
CA ASP A 27 5.63 -19.43 -0.47
C ASP A 27 4.17 -19.09 -0.22
N ARG A 28 3.69 -17.98 -0.78
CA ARG A 28 2.34 -17.49 -0.52
C ARG A 28 1.72 -16.86 -1.77
N LEU A 29 0.54 -17.31 -2.11
CA LEU A 29 -0.33 -16.65 -3.10
C LEU A 29 -1.54 -16.05 -2.40
N TYR A 30 -1.79 -14.77 -2.63
CA TYR A 30 -3.03 -14.12 -2.27
C TYR A 30 -3.91 -13.93 -3.50
N CYS A 31 -5.22 -14.19 -3.35
CA CYS A 31 -6.20 -14.05 -4.42
C CYS A 31 -7.35 -13.14 -3.98
N HIS A 32 -7.68 -12.17 -4.82
CA HIS A 32 -8.86 -11.34 -4.67
C HIS A 32 -9.81 -11.49 -5.86
N GLU A 33 -11.00 -10.89 -5.76
CA GLU A 33 -12.11 -11.11 -6.69
C GLU A 33 -11.90 -10.53 -8.09
N VAL A 34 -10.97 -9.57 -8.26
CA VAL A 34 -10.82 -8.87 -9.55
C VAL A 34 -9.93 -9.64 -10.53
N THR A 35 -8.78 -10.15 -10.07
CA THR A 35 -7.74 -10.71 -10.96
C THR A 35 -7.65 -12.24 -10.96
N SER A 36 -8.37 -12.92 -10.06
CA SER A 36 -8.29 -14.39 -9.94
C SER A 36 -9.31 -15.20 -10.74
N PRO A 37 -10.49 -14.68 -11.16
CA PRO A 37 -11.54 -15.50 -11.78
C PRO A 37 -11.07 -16.27 -13.03
N GLN A 38 -10.34 -15.62 -13.94
CA GLN A 38 -9.85 -16.23 -15.17
C GLN A 38 -8.79 -17.29 -14.91
N ALA A 39 -7.94 -17.10 -13.89
CA ALA A 39 -6.95 -18.09 -13.50
C ALA A 39 -7.61 -19.40 -13.05
N PHE A 40 -8.66 -19.33 -12.23
CA PHE A 40 -9.44 -20.50 -11.84
C PHE A 40 -10.23 -21.12 -12.99
N ALA A 41 -10.72 -20.31 -13.92
CA ALA A 41 -11.39 -20.83 -15.14
C ALA A 41 -10.42 -21.64 -15.99
N GLY A 42 -9.19 -21.16 -16.20
CA GLY A 42 -8.16 -21.89 -16.94
C GLY A 42 -7.79 -23.22 -16.28
N LEU A 43 -7.70 -23.28 -14.94
CA LEU A 43 -7.47 -24.55 -14.25
C LEU A 43 -8.63 -25.55 -14.47
N ARG A 44 -9.88 -25.08 -14.40
CA ARG A 44 -11.05 -25.94 -14.66
C ARG A 44 -11.05 -26.50 -16.07
N GLU A 45 -10.84 -25.63 -17.06
CA GLU A 45 -10.81 -26.05 -18.48
C GLU A 45 -9.77 -27.13 -18.73
N ARG A 46 -8.62 -27.03 -18.07
CA ARG A 46 -7.52 -27.99 -18.20
C ARG A 46 -7.60 -29.17 -17.22
N GLY A 47 -8.60 -29.21 -16.34
CA GLY A 47 -8.73 -30.25 -15.32
C GLY A 47 -7.60 -30.28 -14.28
N ILE A 48 -6.93 -29.15 -14.05
CA ILE A 48 -5.81 -29.01 -13.12
C ILE A 48 -6.32 -28.61 -11.74
N LYS A 49 -5.80 -29.22 -10.69
CA LYS A 49 -6.06 -28.86 -9.28
C LYS A 49 -4.99 -27.88 -8.79
N CYS A 50 -5.31 -27.13 -7.74
CA CYS A 50 -4.30 -26.36 -7.02
C CYS A 50 -3.26 -27.31 -6.40
N PHE A 51 -1.98 -26.98 -6.61
CA PHE A 51 -0.85 -27.83 -6.15
C PHE A 51 -0.68 -27.78 -4.63
N ARG A 52 -0.72 -26.57 -4.05
CA ARG A 52 -0.54 -26.34 -2.61
C ARG A 52 -1.65 -25.45 -2.06
N PRO A 53 -2.90 -25.97 -1.92
CA PRO A 53 -4.05 -25.17 -1.49
C PRO A 53 -3.87 -24.49 -0.13
N GLU A 54 -3.07 -25.07 0.77
CA GLU A 54 -2.74 -24.51 2.09
C GLU A 54 -1.81 -23.28 2.04
N LYS A 55 -1.25 -22.98 0.87
CA LYS A 55 -0.41 -21.78 0.64
C LYS A 55 -1.18 -20.63 0.00
N ILE A 56 -2.47 -20.83 -0.27
CA ILE A 56 -3.30 -19.89 -1.03
C ILE A 56 -4.40 -19.34 -0.11
N TYR A 57 -4.50 -18.02 -0.06
CA TYR A 57 -5.49 -17.31 0.74
C TYR A 57 -6.32 -16.40 -0.16
N CYS A 58 -7.63 -16.52 -0.05
CA CYS A 58 -8.60 -15.76 -0.83
C CYS A 58 -9.37 -14.80 0.08
N MET A 59 -9.48 -13.53 -0.33
CA MET A 59 -10.32 -12.54 0.34
C MET A 59 -10.76 -11.46 -0.62
N PRO A 60 -12.05 -11.07 -0.62
CA PRO A 60 -12.53 -9.94 -1.40
C PRO A 60 -12.17 -8.64 -0.68
N ASP A 61 -11.71 -7.63 -1.43
CA ASP A 61 -11.32 -6.34 -0.87
C ASP A 61 -11.57 -5.14 -1.79
N HIS A 62 -11.66 -5.33 -3.11
CA HIS A 62 -11.82 -4.26 -4.10
C HIS A 62 -13.28 -3.87 -4.33
N ASN A 63 -14.15 -4.85 -4.52
CA ASN A 63 -15.58 -4.67 -4.83
C ASN A 63 -16.50 -4.80 -3.61
N THR A 64 -15.94 -4.77 -2.42
CA THR A 64 -16.71 -4.81 -1.19
C THR A 64 -17.27 -3.41 -0.88
N PRO A 65 -18.57 -3.28 -0.55
CA PRO A 65 -19.10 -2.03 -0.04
C PRO A 65 -18.47 -1.70 1.31
N THR A 66 -18.44 -0.41 1.68
CA THR A 66 -17.92 0.03 2.98
C THR A 66 -19.04 0.40 3.97
N HIS A 67 -20.24 -0.03 3.68
CA HIS A 67 -21.42 0.04 4.53
C HIS A 67 -22.33 -1.15 4.23
N ASP A 68 -23.18 -1.51 5.18
CA ASP A 68 -24.20 -2.56 5.02
C ASP A 68 -23.66 -3.90 4.46
N GLN A 69 -22.44 -4.30 4.87
CA GLN A 69 -21.80 -5.53 4.38
C GLN A 69 -22.55 -6.82 4.79
N ASP A 70 -23.47 -6.72 5.74
CA ASP A 70 -24.40 -7.78 6.13
C ASP A 70 -25.56 -7.96 5.14
N LYS A 71 -25.72 -7.04 4.18
CA LYS A 71 -26.72 -7.10 3.12
C LYS A 71 -26.10 -7.58 1.80
N PRO A 72 -26.92 -8.08 0.86
CA PRO A 72 -26.44 -8.41 -0.48
C PRO A 72 -25.82 -7.19 -1.18
N ILE A 73 -24.70 -7.40 -1.88
CA ILE A 73 -24.08 -6.36 -2.72
C ILE A 73 -25.09 -5.96 -3.82
N GLU A 74 -25.39 -4.66 -3.89
CA GLU A 74 -26.40 -4.14 -4.84
C GLU A 74 -25.87 -4.10 -6.28
N ASP A 75 -24.59 -3.72 -6.48
CA ASP A 75 -23.98 -3.72 -7.81
C ASP A 75 -23.81 -5.14 -8.35
N PRO A 76 -24.44 -5.49 -9.49
CA PRO A 76 -24.42 -6.86 -10.01
C PRO A 76 -23.03 -7.34 -10.43
N ILE A 77 -22.14 -6.42 -10.88
CA ILE A 77 -20.79 -6.76 -11.31
C ILE A 77 -19.94 -7.10 -10.09
N SER A 78 -19.94 -6.24 -9.09
CA SER A 78 -19.24 -6.44 -7.82
C SER A 78 -19.71 -7.71 -7.14
N LYS A 79 -21.04 -7.93 -7.08
CA LYS A 79 -21.63 -9.16 -6.52
C LYS A 79 -21.12 -10.40 -7.24
N THR A 80 -21.15 -10.40 -8.57
CA THR A 80 -20.69 -11.55 -9.39
C THR A 80 -19.22 -11.86 -9.12
N GLN A 81 -18.37 -10.87 -9.00
CA GLN A 81 -16.93 -11.05 -8.74
C GLN A 81 -16.69 -11.63 -7.33
N VAL A 82 -17.32 -11.10 -6.30
CA VAL A 82 -17.21 -11.60 -4.92
C VAL A 82 -17.77 -13.03 -4.80
N ASP A 83 -18.93 -13.29 -5.37
CA ASP A 83 -19.54 -14.64 -5.39
C ASP A 83 -18.65 -15.64 -6.14
N THR A 84 -18.03 -15.23 -7.24
CA THR A 84 -17.12 -16.07 -8.03
C THR A 84 -15.86 -16.42 -7.23
N LEU A 85 -15.26 -15.46 -6.50
CA LEU A 85 -14.13 -15.75 -5.63
C LEU A 85 -14.52 -16.78 -4.54
N THR A 86 -15.65 -16.56 -3.90
CA THR A 86 -16.18 -17.48 -2.87
C THR A 86 -16.37 -18.89 -3.41
N LYS A 87 -16.98 -19.01 -4.61
CA LYS A 87 -17.17 -20.29 -5.30
C LYS A 87 -15.82 -20.93 -5.64
N ASN A 88 -14.88 -20.18 -6.18
CA ASN A 88 -13.55 -20.66 -6.55
C ASN A 88 -12.80 -21.19 -5.33
N ALA A 89 -12.79 -20.45 -4.24
CA ALA A 89 -12.13 -20.87 -3.01
C ALA A 89 -12.71 -22.19 -2.47
N LYS A 90 -14.03 -22.34 -2.51
CA LYS A 90 -14.73 -23.58 -2.11
C LYS A 90 -14.39 -24.74 -3.04
N ASP A 91 -14.48 -24.55 -4.36
CA ASP A 91 -14.28 -25.60 -5.35
C ASP A 91 -12.84 -26.16 -5.32
N PHE A 92 -11.86 -25.31 -5.03
CA PHE A 92 -10.44 -25.68 -4.98
C PHE A 92 -9.92 -25.97 -3.56
N GLY A 93 -10.77 -25.89 -2.53
CA GLY A 93 -10.39 -26.18 -1.13
C GLY A 93 -9.43 -25.18 -0.52
N LEU A 94 -9.57 -23.91 -0.86
CA LEU A 94 -8.66 -22.84 -0.43
C LEU A 94 -9.16 -22.16 0.87
N THR A 95 -8.23 -21.56 1.61
CA THR A 95 -8.58 -20.70 2.75
C THR A 95 -9.26 -19.43 2.24
N HIS A 96 -10.48 -19.15 2.71
CA HIS A 96 -11.25 -17.99 2.29
C HIS A 96 -11.71 -17.18 3.50
N PHE A 97 -11.37 -15.91 3.53
CA PHE A 97 -11.88 -14.93 4.48
C PHE A 97 -12.92 -14.07 3.74
N GLY A 98 -14.19 -14.50 3.78
CA GLY A 98 -15.29 -13.79 3.12
C GLY A 98 -15.61 -12.45 3.75
N MET A 99 -16.40 -11.62 3.09
CA MET A 99 -16.67 -10.22 3.45
C MET A 99 -17.07 -9.99 4.92
N MET A 100 -17.86 -10.91 5.53
CA MET A 100 -18.28 -10.83 6.94
C MET A 100 -17.40 -11.63 7.90
N ASP A 101 -16.36 -12.28 7.42
CA ASP A 101 -15.38 -12.94 8.28
C ASP A 101 -14.56 -11.88 9.04
N LYS A 102 -14.44 -12.01 10.35
CA LYS A 102 -13.64 -11.09 11.19
C LYS A 102 -12.15 -11.05 10.81
N ARG A 103 -11.71 -11.98 9.97
CA ARG A 103 -10.36 -12.05 9.42
C ARG A 103 -10.24 -11.34 8.07
N ASN A 104 -11.36 -10.89 7.49
CA ASN A 104 -11.38 -10.21 6.19
C ASN A 104 -10.88 -8.76 6.30
N GLY A 105 -10.43 -8.25 5.19
CA GLY A 105 -9.97 -6.90 4.95
C GLY A 105 -9.13 -6.84 3.69
N ILE A 106 -8.47 -5.72 3.48
CA ILE A 106 -7.55 -5.54 2.38
C ILE A 106 -6.39 -6.54 2.50
N ILE A 107 -6.14 -7.32 1.46
CA ILE A 107 -5.11 -8.38 1.41
C ILE A 107 -3.77 -7.92 1.99
N HIS A 108 -3.32 -6.74 1.59
CA HIS A 108 -2.02 -6.18 1.99
C HIS A 108 -2.01 -5.61 3.42
N VAL A 109 -3.16 -5.58 4.09
CA VAL A 109 -3.30 -5.33 5.52
C VAL A 109 -3.41 -6.66 6.27
N VAL A 110 -4.29 -7.54 5.83
CA VAL A 110 -4.58 -8.83 6.48
C VAL A 110 -3.35 -9.76 6.50
N GLY A 111 -2.60 -9.84 5.39
CA GLY A 111 -1.43 -10.71 5.29
C GLY A 111 -0.42 -10.48 6.43
N PRO A 112 0.10 -9.26 6.61
CA PRO A 112 0.97 -8.92 7.73
C PRO A 112 0.30 -9.05 9.10
N GLU A 113 -0.90 -8.49 9.28
CA GLU A 113 -1.55 -8.43 10.59
C GLU A 113 -1.94 -9.80 11.15
N ARG A 114 -2.12 -10.80 10.30
CA ARG A 114 -2.41 -12.19 10.71
C ARG A 114 -1.15 -13.05 10.85
N GLY A 115 0.03 -12.53 10.52
CA GLY A 115 1.27 -13.30 10.49
C GLY A 115 1.33 -14.31 9.34
N LEU A 116 0.56 -14.08 8.27
CA LEU A 116 0.60 -14.88 7.04
C LEU A 116 1.80 -14.50 6.16
N THR A 117 2.29 -13.29 6.32
CA THR A 117 3.50 -12.76 5.68
C THR A 117 4.63 -12.80 6.70
N LEU A 118 5.71 -13.49 6.38
CA LEU A 118 6.87 -13.67 7.26
C LEU A 118 8.17 -13.30 6.54
N PRO A 119 9.24 -12.93 7.28
CA PRO A 119 10.54 -12.65 6.69
C PRO A 119 11.08 -13.84 5.88
N GLY A 120 11.74 -13.55 4.77
CA GLY A 120 12.35 -14.55 3.91
C GLY A 120 11.41 -15.24 2.94
N MET A 121 10.12 -14.94 2.94
CA MET A 121 9.15 -15.53 2.01
C MET A 121 9.20 -14.86 0.63
N THR A 122 8.73 -15.62 -0.38
CA THR A 122 8.29 -15.12 -1.69
C THR A 122 6.77 -15.05 -1.72
N ILE A 123 6.21 -13.87 -2.05
CA ILE A 123 4.77 -13.60 -1.97
C ILE A 123 4.29 -12.95 -3.25
N VAL A 124 3.20 -13.46 -3.80
CA VAL A 124 2.59 -12.90 -5.00
C VAL A 124 1.07 -12.74 -4.86
N CYS A 125 0.53 -11.80 -5.62
CA CYS A 125 -0.90 -11.52 -5.76
C CYS A 125 -1.14 -10.87 -7.13
N GLY A 126 -2.35 -10.91 -7.63
CA GLY A 126 -2.76 -10.19 -8.83
C GLY A 126 -2.91 -8.67 -8.67
N ASP A 127 -2.26 -8.07 -7.69
CA ASP A 127 -2.24 -6.64 -7.38
C ASP A 127 -0.81 -6.11 -7.26
N SER A 128 -0.54 -4.94 -7.85
CA SER A 128 0.78 -4.32 -7.83
C SER A 128 1.25 -3.97 -6.41
N HIS A 129 0.33 -3.61 -5.49
CA HIS A 129 0.67 -3.26 -4.10
C HIS A 129 1.04 -4.46 -3.22
N THR A 130 1.17 -5.65 -3.81
CA THR A 130 1.82 -6.81 -3.17
C THR A 130 3.21 -6.46 -2.63
N SER A 131 3.89 -5.47 -3.22
CA SER A 131 5.15 -4.91 -2.71
C SER A 131 5.10 -4.52 -1.23
N THR A 132 3.92 -4.21 -0.69
CA THR A 132 3.69 -3.92 0.74
C THR A 132 4.31 -4.96 1.66
N HIS A 133 4.19 -6.24 1.30
CA HIS A 133 4.68 -7.36 2.11
C HIS A 133 6.21 -7.40 2.25
N GLY A 134 6.94 -6.70 1.37
CA GLY A 134 8.40 -6.58 1.47
C GLY A 134 8.87 -5.84 2.72
N ALA A 135 8.00 -5.05 3.36
CA ALA A 135 8.29 -4.43 4.65
C ALA A 135 8.59 -5.44 5.77
N MET A 136 8.12 -6.68 5.62
CA MET A 136 8.38 -7.78 6.54
C MET A 136 9.72 -8.49 6.25
N GLY A 137 10.51 -8.02 5.27
CA GLY A 137 11.72 -8.72 4.81
C GLY A 137 11.42 -9.90 3.88
N ALA A 138 10.39 -9.76 3.04
CA ALA A 138 9.99 -10.74 2.03
C ALA A 138 10.26 -10.21 0.61
N ILE A 139 10.40 -11.08 -0.38
CA ILE A 139 10.30 -10.73 -1.79
C ILE A 139 8.83 -10.80 -2.17
N ALA A 140 8.21 -9.66 -2.42
CA ALA A 140 6.78 -9.57 -2.70
C ALA A 140 6.51 -8.69 -3.92
N PHE A 141 5.72 -9.19 -4.87
CA PHE A 141 5.43 -8.47 -6.12
C PHE A 141 4.11 -8.89 -6.76
N GLY A 142 3.54 -7.96 -7.51
CA GLY A 142 2.34 -8.20 -8.30
C GLY A 142 2.61 -9.05 -9.54
N ILE A 143 1.67 -9.91 -9.91
CA ILE A 143 1.73 -10.79 -11.09
C ILE A 143 0.45 -10.68 -11.92
N GLY A 144 0.53 -11.05 -13.20
CA GLY A 144 -0.62 -11.09 -14.08
C GLY A 144 -1.51 -12.33 -13.85
N THR A 145 -2.73 -12.29 -14.38
CA THR A 145 -3.71 -13.38 -14.21
C THR A 145 -3.20 -14.75 -14.69
N SER A 146 -2.47 -14.80 -15.81
CA SER A 146 -1.87 -16.04 -16.31
C SER A 146 -0.77 -16.58 -15.38
N GLU A 147 -0.04 -15.68 -14.71
CA GLU A 147 0.95 -16.07 -13.71
C GLU A 147 0.27 -16.54 -12.41
N VAL A 148 -0.88 -15.96 -12.04
CA VAL A 148 -1.71 -16.48 -10.93
C VAL A 148 -2.12 -17.92 -11.22
N GLU A 149 -2.59 -18.21 -12.45
CA GLU A 149 -2.93 -19.59 -12.87
C GLU A 149 -1.72 -20.53 -12.76
N MET A 150 -0.53 -20.08 -13.20
CA MET A 150 0.70 -20.85 -13.08
C MET A 150 1.06 -21.16 -11.62
N VAL A 151 0.96 -20.18 -10.72
CA VAL A 151 1.25 -20.38 -9.29
C VAL A 151 0.21 -21.31 -8.64
N LEU A 152 -1.07 -21.18 -8.98
CA LEU A 152 -2.12 -22.10 -8.51
C LEU A 152 -1.80 -23.56 -8.92
N ALA A 153 -1.32 -23.77 -10.14
CA ALA A 153 -1.04 -25.10 -10.69
C ALA A 153 0.29 -25.70 -10.20
N SER A 154 1.31 -24.90 -9.92
CA SER A 154 2.70 -25.39 -9.74
C SER A 154 3.40 -24.82 -8.51
N GLN A 155 2.84 -23.85 -7.84
CA GLN A 155 3.49 -23.03 -6.79
C GLN A 155 4.76 -22.31 -7.26
N CYS A 156 4.94 -22.14 -8.56
CA CYS A 156 6.08 -21.45 -9.15
C CYS A 156 5.64 -20.39 -10.15
N VAL A 157 6.52 -19.43 -10.41
CA VAL A 157 6.36 -18.41 -11.45
C VAL A 157 7.66 -18.24 -12.22
N LEU A 158 7.57 -17.86 -13.49
CA LEU A 158 8.75 -17.51 -14.30
C LEU A 158 8.98 -16.00 -14.21
N GLN A 159 10.15 -15.59 -13.73
CA GLN A 159 10.50 -14.17 -13.56
C GLN A 159 11.91 -13.87 -14.03
N SER A 160 12.09 -12.76 -14.71
CA SER A 160 13.42 -12.19 -14.91
C SER A 160 13.90 -11.56 -13.61
N ARG A 161 15.15 -11.85 -13.23
CA ARG A 161 15.76 -11.27 -12.04
C ARG A 161 15.86 -9.75 -12.19
N PRO A 162 15.23 -8.94 -11.32
CA PRO A 162 15.37 -7.49 -11.34
C PRO A 162 16.77 -7.08 -10.88
N LYS A 163 17.18 -5.88 -11.26
CA LYS A 163 18.33 -5.21 -10.64
C LYS A 163 18.02 -4.82 -9.20
N THR A 164 19.04 -4.61 -8.39
CA THR A 164 18.90 -4.19 -6.99
C THR A 164 19.21 -2.71 -6.83
N MET A 165 18.37 -2.01 -6.04
CA MET A 165 18.58 -0.62 -5.68
C MET A 165 18.53 -0.47 -4.16
N ARG A 166 19.45 0.29 -3.58
CA ARG A 166 19.36 0.72 -2.19
C ARG A 166 18.97 2.19 -2.11
N ILE A 167 17.91 2.49 -1.37
CA ILE A 167 17.53 3.86 -1.02
C ILE A 167 17.76 4.04 0.47
N THR A 168 18.67 4.94 0.82
CA THR A 168 19.01 5.25 2.21
C THR A 168 18.40 6.59 2.59
N VAL A 169 17.67 6.62 3.71
CA VAL A 169 17.16 7.88 4.30
C VAL A 169 17.80 7.99 5.68
N ASP A 170 18.74 8.91 5.81
CA ASP A 170 19.49 9.10 7.04
C ASP A 170 18.97 10.28 7.87
N GLY A 171 19.31 10.29 9.15
CA GLY A 171 18.88 11.30 10.10
C GLY A 171 17.49 11.04 10.69
N LYS A 172 17.01 12.03 11.45
CA LYS A 172 15.72 11.95 12.17
C LYS A 172 14.64 12.73 11.45
N LEU A 173 13.45 12.13 11.38
CA LEU A 173 12.27 12.76 10.82
C LEU A 173 11.83 13.97 11.64
N GLY A 174 11.43 15.04 10.96
CA GLY A 174 10.87 16.25 11.58
C GLY A 174 9.46 16.01 12.15
N LYS A 175 8.98 16.96 12.98
CA LYS A 175 7.60 16.95 13.50
C LYS A 175 6.60 16.89 12.34
N GLY A 176 5.61 16.03 12.45
CA GLY A 176 4.53 15.92 11.47
C GLY A 176 4.87 15.15 10.20
N VAL A 177 6.10 14.63 10.07
CA VAL A 177 6.57 13.83 8.93
C VAL A 177 6.31 12.36 9.21
N THR A 178 5.72 11.67 8.25
CA THR A 178 5.38 10.25 8.28
C THR A 178 6.07 9.48 7.17
N ALA A 179 5.93 8.16 7.16
CA ALA A 179 6.42 7.30 6.07
C ALA A 179 5.81 7.66 4.70
N LYS A 180 4.57 8.17 4.67
CA LYS A 180 3.92 8.67 3.46
C LYS A 180 4.65 9.87 2.88
N ASP A 181 5.10 10.78 3.74
CA ASP A 181 5.84 11.96 3.33
C ASP A 181 7.21 11.58 2.77
N ILE A 182 7.90 10.60 3.38
CA ILE A 182 9.16 10.04 2.84
C ILE A 182 8.93 9.53 1.41
N ALA A 183 7.89 8.72 1.20
CA ALA A 183 7.61 8.15 -0.11
C ALA A 183 7.26 9.21 -1.16
N LEU A 184 6.42 10.19 -0.81
CA LEU A 184 6.07 11.31 -1.70
C LEU A 184 7.29 12.18 -2.03
N TYR A 185 8.16 12.45 -1.03
CA TYR A 185 9.41 13.18 -1.24
C TYR A 185 10.34 12.45 -2.21
N MET A 186 10.57 11.15 -2.00
CA MET A 186 11.38 10.35 -2.91
C MET A 186 10.84 10.38 -4.34
N MET A 187 9.52 10.19 -4.50
CA MET A 187 8.86 10.26 -5.82
C MET A 187 8.99 11.62 -6.48
N SER A 188 8.93 12.72 -5.71
CA SER A 188 9.13 14.06 -6.24
C SER A 188 10.55 14.29 -6.79
N LYS A 189 11.54 13.55 -6.27
CA LYS A 189 12.97 13.65 -6.69
C LYS A 189 13.35 12.63 -7.75
N MET A 190 12.82 11.40 -7.65
CA MET A 190 13.17 10.28 -8.53
C MET A 190 12.19 10.10 -9.69
N THR A 191 11.03 10.73 -9.66
CA THR A 191 9.88 10.55 -10.56
C THR A 191 9.19 9.18 -10.38
N THR A 192 8.07 9.00 -11.09
CA THR A 192 7.30 7.73 -11.09
C THR A 192 7.98 6.59 -11.85
N SER A 193 9.14 6.82 -12.46
CA SER A 193 9.93 5.81 -13.19
C SER A 193 11.35 5.63 -12.65
N GLY A 194 11.70 6.33 -11.56
CA GLY A 194 13.07 6.38 -11.02
C GLY A 194 13.64 5.05 -10.55
N ALA A 195 12.77 4.07 -10.26
CA ALA A 195 13.13 2.71 -9.83
C ALA A 195 12.70 1.61 -10.82
N THR A 196 12.38 1.98 -12.07
CA THR A 196 11.96 1.00 -13.08
C THR A 196 13.03 -0.06 -13.33
N GLY A 197 12.65 -1.32 -13.22
CA GLY A 197 13.54 -2.48 -13.40
C GLY A 197 14.32 -2.88 -12.14
N TYR A 198 14.09 -2.18 -11.02
CA TYR A 198 14.77 -2.46 -9.75
C TYR A 198 13.83 -3.10 -8.73
N PHE A 199 14.41 -3.91 -7.84
CA PHE A 199 13.87 -4.24 -6.53
C PHE A 199 14.57 -3.35 -5.50
N VAL A 200 13.81 -2.61 -4.67
CA VAL A 200 14.34 -1.58 -3.80
C VAL A 200 14.50 -2.09 -2.38
N GLU A 201 15.70 -1.95 -1.79
CA GLU A 201 15.93 -2.11 -0.36
C GLU A 201 16.02 -0.74 0.29
N TYR A 202 15.13 -0.48 1.25
CA TYR A 202 15.14 0.75 2.04
C TYR A 202 16.01 0.59 3.28
N ALA A 203 16.88 1.57 3.52
CA ALA A 203 17.84 1.60 4.60
C ALA A 203 17.97 3.00 5.21
N GLY A 204 18.81 3.14 6.23
CA GLY A 204 19.11 4.39 6.92
C GLY A 204 18.43 4.53 8.28
N GLU A 205 18.85 5.53 9.04
CA GLU A 205 18.35 5.75 10.41
C GLU A 205 16.86 6.04 10.41
N ALA A 206 16.38 6.90 9.50
CA ALA A 206 14.97 7.25 9.40
C ALA A 206 14.10 6.02 9.11
N VAL A 207 14.52 5.14 8.20
CA VAL A 207 13.77 3.91 7.87
C VAL A 207 13.73 2.94 9.05
N ARG A 208 14.86 2.75 9.74
CA ARG A 208 14.91 1.87 10.94
C ARG A 208 14.03 2.39 12.08
N SER A 209 13.88 3.71 12.20
CA SER A 209 13.04 4.34 13.22
C SER A 209 11.53 4.24 12.95
N LEU A 210 11.14 3.86 11.73
CA LEU A 210 9.73 3.66 11.39
C LEU A 210 9.15 2.46 12.14
N SER A 211 7.88 2.61 12.53
CA SER A 211 7.05 1.49 12.93
C SER A 211 6.87 0.49 11.78
N MET A 212 6.31 -0.67 12.09
CA MET A 212 6.00 -1.66 11.05
C MET A 212 5.00 -1.11 10.03
N GLU A 213 3.98 -0.41 10.48
CA GLU A 213 2.97 0.22 9.64
C GLU A 213 3.58 1.28 8.71
N GLY A 214 4.54 2.08 9.22
CA GLY A 214 5.29 3.03 8.40
C GLY A 214 6.12 2.34 7.33
N ARG A 215 6.78 1.22 7.64
CA ARG A 215 7.53 0.42 6.65
C ARG A 215 6.60 -0.21 5.62
N LEU A 216 5.40 -0.66 6.02
CA LEU A 216 4.38 -1.18 5.10
C LEU A 216 3.91 -0.10 4.13
N THR A 217 3.70 1.14 4.60
CA THR A 217 3.39 2.29 3.74
C THR A 217 4.50 2.58 2.74
N LEU A 218 5.76 2.57 3.19
CA LEU A 218 6.93 2.83 2.35
C LEU A 218 7.07 1.79 1.23
N CYS A 219 7.01 0.51 1.58
CA CYS A 219 7.09 -0.59 0.60
C CYS A 219 5.87 -0.64 -0.33
N ASN A 220 4.67 -0.29 0.16
CA ASN A 220 3.47 -0.16 -0.66
C ASN A 220 3.68 0.81 -1.82
N LEU A 221 4.26 1.98 -1.54
CA LEU A 221 4.45 3.05 -2.53
C LEU A 221 5.67 2.85 -3.46
N SER A 222 6.45 1.78 -3.28
CA SER A 222 7.59 1.46 -4.16
C SER A 222 7.15 1.31 -5.62
N ILE A 223 5.98 0.73 -5.84
CA ILE A 223 5.39 0.52 -7.17
C ILE A 223 5.14 1.84 -7.90
N GLU A 224 4.85 2.90 -7.17
CA GLU A 224 4.58 4.21 -7.75
C GLU A 224 5.85 4.92 -8.26
N MET A 225 7.04 4.38 -7.94
CA MET A 225 8.32 4.76 -8.54
C MET A 225 8.74 3.82 -9.70
N GLY A 226 7.85 2.91 -10.11
CA GLY A 226 8.15 1.91 -11.14
C GLY A 226 8.97 0.71 -10.64
N ALA A 227 9.23 0.59 -9.34
CA ALA A 227 9.95 -0.54 -8.78
C ALA A 227 9.20 -1.87 -8.96
N ARG A 228 9.92 -2.96 -9.08
CA ARG A 228 9.34 -4.31 -9.07
C ARG A 228 8.78 -4.69 -7.70
N GLY A 229 9.38 -4.17 -6.65
CA GLY A 229 9.00 -4.31 -5.26
C GLY A 229 9.89 -3.46 -4.37
N GLY A 230 9.54 -3.38 -3.09
CA GLY A 230 10.33 -2.71 -2.06
C GLY A 230 10.44 -3.60 -0.84
N MET A 231 11.55 -3.52 -0.11
CA MET A 231 11.77 -4.32 1.08
C MET A 231 12.54 -3.55 2.15
N VAL A 232 12.34 -3.97 3.39
CA VAL A 232 13.12 -3.52 4.55
C VAL A 232 13.68 -4.76 5.23
N ALA A 233 14.96 -4.76 5.59
CA ALA A 233 15.55 -5.85 6.33
C ALA A 233 14.82 -6.04 7.67
N PRO A 234 14.40 -7.27 8.02
CA PRO A 234 13.70 -7.53 9.27
C PRO A 234 14.63 -7.28 10.47
N ASP A 235 14.09 -6.65 11.48
CA ASP A 235 14.76 -6.32 12.74
C ASP A 235 13.81 -6.51 13.94
N GLU A 236 14.18 -6.02 15.09
CA GLU A 236 13.42 -6.14 16.33
C GLU A 236 11.98 -5.60 16.19
N VAL A 237 11.79 -4.52 15.42
CA VAL A 237 10.45 -3.96 15.13
C VAL A 237 9.59 -4.96 14.36
N THR A 238 10.20 -5.63 13.37
CA THR A 238 9.52 -6.67 12.57
C THR A 238 9.20 -7.89 13.45
N PHE A 239 10.13 -8.34 14.27
CA PHE A 239 9.96 -9.53 15.11
C PHE A 239 8.88 -9.32 16.16
N GLU A 240 8.88 -8.16 16.83
CA GLU A 240 7.86 -7.82 17.82
C GLU A 240 6.47 -7.69 17.18
N TYR A 241 6.40 -7.14 15.95
CA TYR A 241 5.14 -7.05 15.20
C TYR A 241 4.55 -8.43 14.86
N ILE A 242 5.38 -9.43 14.53
CA ILE A 242 4.94 -10.79 14.17
C ILE A 242 4.57 -11.61 15.41
N LYS A 243 5.25 -11.36 16.52
CA LYS A 243 5.13 -12.17 17.73
C LYS A 243 3.69 -12.28 18.23
N GLY A 244 3.25 -13.52 18.44
CA GLY A 244 1.91 -13.80 18.96
C GLY A 244 0.76 -13.69 17.97
N ARG A 245 1.02 -13.34 16.70
CA ARG A 245 -0.02 -13.32 15.67
C ARG A 245 -0.53 -14.72 15.36
N GLU A 246 -1.77 -14.79 14.88
CA GLU A 246 -2.53 -16.04 14.70
C GLU A 246 -1.75 -17.11 13.92
N SER A 247 -1.16 -16.73 12.79
CA SER A 247 -0.44 -17.63 11.87
C SER A 247 1.10 -17.55 12.01
N ALA A 248 1.60 -16.80 12.99
CA ALA A 248 3.04 -16.75 13.27
C ALA A 248 3.52 -18.08 13.88
N PRO A 249 4.79 -18.47 13.65
CA PRO A 249 5.39 -19.62 14.31
C PRO A 249 5.30 -19.49 15.84
N LYS A 250 5.25 -20.62 16.54
CA LYS A 250 5.11 -20.67 18.00
C LYS A 250 6.11 -21.65 18.61
N GLY A 251 6.53 -21.41 19.87
CA GLY A 251 7.46 -22.29 20.59
C GLY A 251 8.77 -22.49 19.83
N GLU A 252 9.23 -23.73 19.71
CA GLU A 252 10.48 -24.08 19.03
C GLU A 252 10.53 -23.65 17.55
N GLU A 253 9.38 -23.60 16.87
CA GLU A 253 9.31 -23.10 15.49
C GLU A 253 9.59 -21.59 15.43
N TRP A 254 9.15 -20.83 16.43
CA TRP A 254 9.48 -19.43 16.54
C TRP A 254 10.99 -19.22 16.75
N ASP A 255 11.61 -20.00 17.63
CA ASP A 255 13.04 -19.88 17.91
C ASP A 255 13.88 -20.17 16.64
N LYS A 256 13.54 -21.24 15.90
CA LYS A 256 14.17 -21.57 14.61
C LYS A 256 13.95 -20.48 13.57
N ALA A 257 12.75 -19.94 13.49
CA ALA A 257 12.44 -18.85 12.58
C ALA A 257 13.26 -17.60 12.92
N MET A 258 13.37 -17.24 14.19
CA MET A 258 14.16 -16.11 14.66
C MET A 258 15.65 -16.26 14.34
N GLU A 259 16.22 -17.46 14.47
CA GLU A 259 17.61 -17.73 14.06
C GLU A 259 17.80 -17.43 12.56
N TYR A 260 16.88 -17.88 11.73
CA TYR A 260 16.93 -17.63 10.28
C TYR A 260 16.69 -16.16 9.96
N TRP A 261 15.65 -15.52 10.53
CA TRP A 261 15.27 -14.13 10.22
C TRP A 261 16.38 -13.13 10.56
N LYS A 262 17.14 -13.36 11.60
CA LYS A 262 18.32 -12.54 11.96
C LYS A 262 19.43 -12.57 10.92
N THR A 263 19.46 -13.56 10.03
CA THR A 263 20.43 -13.63 8.93
C THR A 263 19.98 -12.80 7.70
N LEU A 264 18.69 -12.42 7.64
CA LEU A 264 18.06 -11.74 6.52
C LEU A 264 18.37 -10.23 6.54
N ARG A 265 19.60 -9.91 6.16
CA ARG A 265 20.10 -8.55 5.95
C ARG A 265 21.15 -8.58 4.87
N SER A 266 21.32 -7.48 4.16
CA SER A 266 22.41 -7.32 3.20
C SER A 266 23.77 -7.39 3.92
N ASP A 267 24.74 -8.05 3.32
CA ASP A 267 26.11 -8.10 3.84
C ASP A 267 26.69 -6.67 3.86
N ALA A 268 27.66 -6.42 4.75
CA ALA A 268 28.23 -5.08 4.93
C ALA A 268 28.87 -4.51 3.64
N ASP A 269 29.34 -5.40 2.79
CA ASP A 269 30.00 -5.12 1.52
C ASP A 269 29.17 -5.59 0.30
N ALA A 270 27.86 -5.76 0.49
CA ALA A 270 26.92 -6.03 -0.60
C ALA A 270 26.93 -4.87 -1.61
N VAL A 271 26.96 -5.21 -2.88
CA VAL A 271 26.97 -4.24 -3.99
C VAL A 271 25.56 -4.20 -4.59
N PHE A 272 25.03 -2.99 -4.69
CA PHE A 272 23.77 -2.72 -5.39
C PHE A 272 24.04 -2.15 -6.78
N ASP A 273 23.18 -2.43 -7.73
CA ASP A 273 23.27 -1.86 -9.09
C ASP A 273 23.06 -0.33 -9.07
N LYS A 274 22.33 0.18 -8.09
CA LYS A 274 22.09 1.62 -7.88
C LYS A 274 21.93 1.93 -6.40
N GLU A 275 22.50 3.05 -5.98
CA GLU A 275 22.29 3.62 -4.64
C GLU A 275 21.81 5.06 -4.72
N VAL A 276 20.85 5.41 -3.88
CA VAL A 276 20.31 6.76 -3.72
C VAL A 276 20.27 7.10 -2.24
N ARG A 277 20.58 8.35 -1.88
CA ARG A 277 20.56 8.83 -0.50
C ARG A 277 19.71 10.07 -0.38
N PHE A 278 19.00 10.17 0.72
CA PHE A 278 18.21 11.33 1.13
C PHE A 278 18.46 11.62 2.60
N GLU A 279 18.36 12.91 2.96
CA GLU A 279 18.42 13.37 4.35
C GLU A 279 16.99 13.56 4.88
N ALA A 280 16.69 12.97 6.03
CA ALA A 280 15.38 13.09 6.67
C ALA A 280 15.03 14.55 7.03
N ALA A 281 16.04 15.39 7.27
CA ALA A 281 15.88 16.80 7.58
C ALA A 281 15.31 17.62 6.40
N ASP A 282 15.45 17.14 5.17
CA ASP A 282 14.93 17.80 3.96
C ASP A 282 13.45 17.49 3.71
N ILE A 283 12.87 16.58 4.50
CA ILE A 283 11.51 16.11 4.33
C ILE A 283 10.58 16.86 5.28
N GLU A 284 9.60 17.53 4.72
CA GLU A 284 8.47 18.09 5.45
C GLU A 284 7.17 17.35 5.12
N PRO A 285 6.04 17.62 5.80
CA PRO A 285 4.75 17.08 5.38
C PRO A 285 4.49 17.38 3.90
N MET A 286 4.12 16.35 3.14
CA MET A 286 4.02 16.39 1.68
C MET A 286 2.58 16.38 1.21
N ILE A 287 2.36 17.00 0.05
CA ILE A 287 1.09 16.94 -0.69
C ILE A 287 1.36 16.89 -2.19
N THR A 288 0.52 16.18 -2.96
CA THR A 288 0.60 16.24 -4.42
C THR A 288 -0.21 17.40 -4.97
N TYR A 289 0.22 17.95 -6.11
CA TYR A 289 -0.44 19.06 -6.81
C TYR A 289 -0.92 18.68 -8.23
N GLY A 290 -0.55 17.52 -8.71
CA GLY A 290 -0.87 17.06 -10.08
C GLY A 290 -1.56 15.69 -10.11
N THR A 291 -1.47 15.03 -11.25
CA THR A 291 -2.19 13.79 -11.57
C THR A 291 -1.35 12.52 -11.47
N ASN A 292 -0.21 12.57 -10.80
CA ASN A 292 0.59 11.40 -10.45
C ASN A 292 1.36 11.64 -9.14
N PRO A 293 1.79 10.58 -8.42
CA PRO A 293 2.46 10.71 -7.14
C PRO A 293 3.81 11.43 -7.18
N GLY A 294 4.49 11.48 -8.35
CA GLY A 294 5.74 12.22 -8.55
C GLY A 294 5.55 13.73 -8.60
N MET A 295 4.33 14.21 -8.79
CA MET A 295 3.97 15.63 -8.71
C MET A 295 3.65 16.02 -7.26
N GLY A 296 4.61 15.79 -6.36
CA GLY A 296 4.54 16.10 -4.94
C GLY A 296 5.45 17.28 -4.58
N MET A 297 5.09 18.01 -3.51
CA MET A 297 5.88 19.08 -2.92
C MET A 297 5.69 19.12 -1.41
N GLY A 298 6.60 19.78 -0.71
CA GLY A 298 6.40 20.12 0.69
C GLY A 298 5.19 21.04 0.85
N ILE A 299 4.44 20.84 1.93
CA ILE A 299 3.15 21.52 2.13
C ILE A 299 3.29 23.04 2.21
N THR A 300 4.46 23.54 2.64
CA THR A 300 4.77 24.96 2.73
C THR A 300 5.28 25.57 1.41
N GLN A 301 5.56 24.74 0.43
CA GLN A 301 6.10 25.15 -0.87
C GLN A 301 4.97 25.59 -1.84
N SER A 302 5.40 26.20 -2.95
CA SER A 302 4.53 26.51 -4.07
C SER A 302 4.73 25.51 -5.21
N ILE A 303 3.68 25.31 -6.00
CA ILE A 303 3.73 24.51 -7.22
C ILE A 303 4.90 24.98 -8.10
N PRO A 304 5.76 24.10 -8.61
CA PRO A 304 6.85 24.46 -9.50
C PRO A 304 6.39 25.31 -10.69
N THR A 305 7.28 26.13 -11.21
CA THR A 305 7.08 26.82 -12.48
C THR A 305 7.52 25.93 -13.65
N THR A 306 7.24 26.35 -14.88
CA THR A 306 7.68 25.64 -16.10
C THR A 306 9.13 25.91 -16.48
N GLU A 307 9.82 26.75 -15.70
CA GLU A 307 11.21 27.12 -15.97
C GLU A 307 12.14 25.89 -15.95
N GLY A 308 12.97 25.75 -16.97
CA GLY A 308 13.90 24.62 -17.11
C GLY A 308 13.27 23.31 -17.59
N MET A 309 11.96 23.26 -17.82
CA MET A 309 11.30 22.07 -18.37
C MET A 309 11.45 22.03 -19.89
N ASN A 310 11.71 20.82 -20.43
CA ASN A 310 11.60 20.62 -21.88
C ASN A 310 10.10 20.64 -22.31
N GLU A 311 9.84 20.81 -23.60
CA GLU A 311 8.50 20.97 -24.16
C GLU A 311 7.53 19.84 -23.81
N THR A 312 7.99 18.58 -23.87
CA THR A 312 7.17 17.41 -23.54
C THR A 312 6.78 17.40 -22.07
N THR A 313 7.74 17.65 -21.19
CA THR A 313 7.51 17.72 -19.72
C THR A 313 6.58 18.89 -19.39
N GLN A 314 6.81 20.05 -20.01
CA GLN A 314 5.98 21.24 -19.80
C GLN A 314 4.53 21.00 -20.24
N THR A 315 4.31 20.39 -21.41
CA THR A 315 2.97 20.06 -21.90
C THR A 315 2.23 19.12 -20.94
N SER A 316 2.90 18.07 -20.47
CA SER A 316 2.32 17.13 -19.49
C SER A 316 2.02 17.78 -18.13
N PHE A 317 2.93 18.63 -17.68
CA PHE A 317 2.80 19.39 -16.44
C PHE A 317 1.60 20.33 -16.48
N VAL A 318 1.49 21.15 -17.53
CA VAL A 318 0.38 22.11 -17.72
C VAL A 318 -0.96 21.35 -17.81
N LYS A 319 -1.02 20.27 -18.59
CA LYS A 319 -2.23 19.44 -18.67
C LYS A 319 -2.68 18.91 -17.30
N SER A 320 -1.74 18.45 -16.48
CA SER A 320 -2.03 17.97 -15.12
C SER A 320 -2.57 19.09 -14.22
N LEU A 321 -1.99 20.29 -14.30
CA LEU A 321 -2.45 21.45 -13.54
C LEU A 321 -3.84 21.94 -13.99
N ASP A 322 -4.10 21.93 -15.31
CA ASP A 322 -5.41 22.29 -15.87
C ASP A 322 -6.49 21.35 -15.33
N TYR A 323 -6.22 20.02 -15.31
CA TYR A 323 -7.14 19.06 -14.72
C TYR A 323 -7.40 19.35 -13.25
N MET A 324 -6.33 19.64 -12.49
CA MET A 324 -6.42 19.94 -11.05
C MET A 324 -6.98 21.34 -10.77
N GLY A 325 -7.05 22.23 -11.77
CA GLY A 325 -7.48 23.61 -11.62
C GLY A 325 -6.49 24.47 -10.84
N PHE A 326 -5.19 24.19 -10.96
CA PHE A 326 -4.09 24.90 -10.32
C PHE A 326 -3.25 25.65 -11.35
N LYS A 327 -2.40 26.57 -10.86
CA LYS A 327 -1.47 27.34 -11.70
C LYS A 327 -0.03 27.15 -11.23
N PRO A 328 0.96 27.19 -12.13
CA PRO A 328 2.37 27.23 -11.73
C PRO A 328 2.64 28.38 -10.75
N GLY A 329 3.47 28.11 -9.75
CA GLY A 329 3.91 29.10 -8.75
C GLY A 329 2.92 29.39 -7.62
N GLU A 330 1.70 28.85 -7.64
CA GLU A 330 0.74 29.10 -6.56
C GLU A 330 0.94 28.16 -5.37
N PRO A 331 0.70 28.62 -4.12
CA PRO A 331 0.68 27.76 -2.93
C PRO A 331 -0.63 26.97 -2.85
N LEU A 332 -0.57 25.79 -2.22
CA LEU A 332 -1.78 25.00 -1.93
C LEU A 332 -2.34 25.29 -0.53
N LEU A 333 -1.56 25.79 0.42
CA LEU A 333 -2.05 26.17 1.74
C LEU A 333 -3.24 27.13 1.64
N GLY A 334 -4.29 26.87 2.44
CA GLY A 334 -5.53 27.64 2.46
C GLY A 334 -6.51 27.32 1.32
N LYS A 335 -6.17 26.46 0.36
CA LYS A 335 -7.13 26.05 -0.66
C LYS A 335 -8.23 25.16 -0.08
N LYS A 336 -9.49 25.49 -0.38
CA LYS A 336 -10.67 24.75 0.07
C LYS A 336 -10.66 23.33 -0.47
N ILE A 337 -11.03 22.38 0.39
CA ILE A 337 -11.21 20.97 0.02
C ILE A 337 -12.66 20.55 0.28
N ASP A 338 -13.11 19.49 -0.39
CA ASP A 338 -14.49 18.99 -0.26
C ASP A 338 -14.52 17.62 0.44
N TYR A 339 -13.51 16.80 0.21
CA TYR A 339 -13.44 15.42 0.71
C TYR A 339 -12.12 15.14 1.44
N VAL A 340 -12.20 14.24 2.41
CA VAL A 340 -11.03 13.61 3.03
C VAL A 340 -11.21 12.10 3.01
N PHE A 341 -10.19 11.38 2.60
CA PHE A 341 -10.15 9.93 2.63
C PHE A 341 -8.98 9.43 3.47
N LEU A 342 -9.27 8.72 4.55
CA LEU A 342 -8.31 7.96 5.34
C LEU A 342 -8.59 6.48 5.12
N GLY A 343 -7.61 5.72 4.59
CA GLY A 343 -7.80 4.31 4.29
C GLY A 343 -6.80 3.77 3.28
N ALA A 344 -7.22 2.76 2.54
CA ALA A 344 -6.44 1.99 1.57
C ALA A 344 -5.37 1.07 2.20
N CYS A 345 -4.75 0.23 1.37
CA CYS A 345 -3.63 -0.60 1.80
C CYS A 345 -2.39 0.22 2.20
N THR A 346 -2.32 1.49 1.82
CA THR A 346 -1.28 2.42 2.24
C THR A 346 -1.44 2.86 3.70
N ASN A 347 -2.60 3.40 4.06
CA ASN A 347 -2.83 4.08 5.34
C ASN A 347 -4.21 3.76 5.95
N GLY A 348 -4.57 2.48 5.97
CA GLY A 348 -5.78 1.97 6.62
C GLY A 348 -5.49 1.14 7.87
N ARG A 349 -4.31 1.31 8.51
CA ARG A 349 -3.89 0.56 9.70
C ARG A 349 -4.15 1.34 10.97
N ILE A 350 -4.03 0.66 12.10
CA ILE A 350 -4.37 1.27 13.40
C ILE A 350 -3.54 2.53 13.71
N GLU A 351 -2.27 2.58 13.34
CA GLU A 351 -1.44 3.78 13.55
C GLU A 351 -1.94 5.00 12.77
N ASP A 352 -2.47 4.80 11.57
CA ASP A 352 -3.03 5.86 10.75
C ASP A 352 -4.25 6.49 11.44
N PHE A 353 -5.10 5.65 12.05
CA PHE A 353 -6.24 6.08 12.85
C PHE A 353 -5.81 6.75 14.15
N ARG A 354 -4.77 6.24 14.84
CA ARG A 354 -4.20 6.89 16.03
C ARG A 354 -3.66 8.29 15.68
N ALA A 355 -2.90 8.42 14.60
CA ALA A 355 -2.35 9.69 14.13
C ALA A 355 -3.47 10.67 13.78
N PHE A 356 -4.46 10.25 13.01
CA PHE A 356 -5.61 11.05 12.64
C PHE A 356 -6.41 11.50 13.89
N ALA A 357 -6.76 10.56 14.77
CA ALA A 357 -7.51 10.82 15.99
C ALA A 357 -6.77 11.77 16.94
N SER A 358 -5.44 11.63 17.06
CA SER A 358 -4.64 12.51 17.91
C SER A 358 -4.73 13.98 17.51
N LEU A 359 -4.78 14.26 16.21
CA LEU A 359 -4.86 15.63 15.69
C LEU A 359 -6.28 16.20 15.81
N VAL A 360 -7.33 15.39 15.59
CA VAL A 360 -8.70 15.87 15.61
C VAL A 360 -9.32 15.89 17.02
N LYS A 361 -8.68 15.31 18.01
CA LYS A 361 -9.15 15.28 19.41
C LYS A 361 -9.39 16.68 19.94
N GLY A 362 -10.60 16.94 20.44
CA GLY A 362 -11.03 18.24 20.94
C GLY A 362 -11.37 19.28 19.87
N ARG A 363 -11.34 18.89 18.60
CA ARG A 363 -11.70 19.74 17.45
C ARG A 363 -12.94 19.19 16.77
N LYS A 364 -13.49 19.95 15.82
CA LYS A 364 -14.62 19.53 14.99
C LYS A 364 -14.19 19.51 13.52
N LYS A 365 -14.69 18.54 12.79
CA LYS A 365 -14.59 18.50 11.34
C LYS A 365 -15.28 19.72 10.73
N ALA A 366 -14.69 20.34 9.73
CA ALA A 366 -15.33 21.40 8.97
C ALA A 366 -16.67 20.91 8.39
N GLU A 367 -17.72 21.70 8.54
CA GLU A 367 -19.10 21.30 8.24
C GLU A 367 -19.30 20.83 6.79
N HIS A 368 -18.64 21.51 5.84
CA HIS A 368 -18.76 21.22 4.41
C HIS A 368 -17.89 20.02 3.95
N VAL A 369 -16.99 19.51 4.78
CA VAL A 369 -16.11 18.41 4.41
C VAL A 369 -16.80 17.07 4.60
N ILE A 370 -16.81 16.25 3.58
CA ILE A 370 -17.21 14.84 3.65
C ILE A 370 -15.95 14.01 3.90
N ALA A 371 -15.95 13.24 4.98
CA ALA A 371 -14.79 12.43 5.34
C ALA A 371 -15.15 10.93 5.36
N TRP A 372 -14.35 10.12 4.66
CA TRP A 372 -14.44 8.67 4.68
C TRP A 372 -13.24 8.09 5.41
N LEU A 373 -13.50 7.54 6.59
CA LEU A 373 -12.51 6.86 7.42
C LEU A 373 -12.75 5.36 7.31
N VAL A 374 -11.89 4.66 6.57
CA VAL A 374 -12.11 3.27 6.17
C VAL A 374 -10.99 2.38 6.73
N PRO A 375 -11.26 1.56 7.76
CA PRO A 375 -10.30 0.60 8.27
C PRO A 375 -9.86 -0.38 7.18
N GLY A 376 -8.60 -0.78 7.20
CA GLY A 376 -8.07 -1.75 6.23
C GLY A 376 -8.53 -3.19 6.49
N SER A 377 -9.02 -3.49 7.70
CA SER A 377 -9.50 -4.82 8.08
C SER A 377 -10.48 -4.76 9.25
N TRP A 378 -11.23 -5.85 9.47
CA TRP A 378 -12.07 -6.00 10.67
C TRP A 378 -11.24 -6.04 11.96
N MET A 379 -9.97 -6.43 11.90
CA MET A 379 -9.09 -6.37 13.06
C MET A 379 -8.75 -4.91 13.41
N VAL A 380 -8.47 -4.07 12.41
CA VAL A 380 -8.24 -2.63 12.63
C VAL A 380 -9.51 -1.96 13.16
N ASP A 381 -10.69 -2.26 12.62
CA ASP A 381 -11.97 -1.75 13.15
C ASP A 381 -12.16 -2.12 14.62
N ALA A 382 -11.87 -3.37 14.99
CA ALA A 382 -11.94 -3.81 16.38
C ALA A 382 -10.96 -3.05 17.29
N GLN A 383 -9.71 -2.84 16.84
CA GLN A 383 -8.71 -2.07 17.60
C GLN A 383 -9.11 -0.59 17.78
N ILE A 384 -9.68 0.03 16.74
CA ILE A 384 -10.19 1.41 16.83
C ILE A 384 -11.20 1.53 17.98
N ARG A 385 -12.10 0.57 18.13
CA ARG A 385 -13.13 0.53 19.19
C ARG A 385 -12.53 0.19 20.55
N GLU A 386 -11.64 -0.78 20.61
CA GLU A 386 -10.97 -1.19 21.85
C GLU A 386 -10.15 -0.05 22.46
N GLU A 387 -9.48 0.74 21.61
CA GLU A 387 -8.69 1.90 22.02
C GLU A 387 -9.55 3.18 22.25
N GLY A 388 -10.86 3.12 21.97
CA GLY A 388 -11.77 4.26 22.11
C GLY A 388 -11.54 5.39 21.10
N LEU A 389 -10.83 5.10 19.99
CA LEU A 389 -10.59 6.07 18.92
C LEU A 389 -11.89 6.43 18.20
N ASP A 390 -12.84 5.49 18.10
CA ASP A 390 -14.17 5.69 17.56
C ASP A 390 -14.88 6.86 18.24
N LYS A 391 -14.85 6.92 19.59
CA LYS A 391 -15.46 7.99 20.35
C LYS A 391 -14.82 9.36 20.07
N ILE A 392 -13.49 9.41 19.99
CA ILE A 392 -12.76 10.64 19.64
C ILE A 392 -13.16 11.13 18.25
N LEU A 393 -13.25 10.21 17.30
CA LEU A 393 -13.61 10.51 15.92
C LEU A 393 -15.08 10.94 15.80
N GLU A 394 -16.00 10.25 16.46
CA GLU A 394 -17.43 10.60 16.50
C GLU A 394 -17.65 11.96 17.17
N GLU A 395 -17.01 12.24 18.30
CA GLU A 395 -17.02 13.55 18.94
C GLU A 395 -16.52 14.66 18.02
N ALA A 396 -15.52 14.37 17.17
CA ALA A 396 -15.03 15.32 16.17
C ALA A 396 -15.94 15.44 14.93
N GLY A 397 -17.00 14.64 14.81
CA GLY A 397 -17.97 14.67 13.71
C GLY A 397 -17.62 13.76 12.54
N PHE A 398 -16.81 12.73 12.77
CA PHE A 398 -16.46 11.72 11.77
C PHE A 398 -17.28 10.44 11.98
N ALA A 399 -17.58 9.74 10.88
CA ALA A 399 -18.13 8.40 10.89
C ALA A 399 -17.08 7.42 10.33
N ILE A 400 -16.91 6.28 11.01
CA ILE A 400 -16.04 5.19 10.56
C ILE A 400 -16.87 4.28 9.68
N ARG A 401 -16.32 3.91 8.51
CA ARG A 401 -16.93 2.96 7.59
C ARG A 401 -16.48 1.53 7.87
N GLN A 402 -17.11 0.57 7.22
CA GLN A 402 -16.69 -0.83 7.25
C GLN A 402 -15.45 -1.06 6.37
N PRO A 403 -14.61 -2.08 6.69
CA PRO A 403 -13.34 -2.31 6.00
C PRO A 403 -13.49 -2.57 4.50
N GLY A 404 -12.56 -2.04 3.69
CA GLY A 404 -12.48 -2.24 2.25
C GLY A 404 -11.58 -1.22 1.56
N CYS A 405 -11.43 -1.34 0.23
CA CYS A 405 -10.63 -0.41 -0.56
C CYS A 405 -11.31 0.94 -0.79
N SER A 406 -12.65 1.01 -0.77
CA SER A 406 -13.42 2.26 -0.85
C SER A 406 -13.00 3.16 -2.04
N ALA A 407 -12.94 4.47 -1.79
CA ALA A 407 -12.55 5.47 -2.77
C ALA A 407 -11.07 5.36 -3.24
N CYS A 408 -10.25 4.48 -2.68
CA CYS A 408 -8.90 4.27 -3.21
C CYS A 408 -8.92 3.86 -4.70
N LEU A 409 -9.89 3.05 -5.10
CA LEU A 409 -10.09 2.59 -6.47
C LEU A 409 -11.44 3.03 -7.05
N ALA A 410 -12.41 3.41 -6.20
CA ALA A 410 -13.77 3.81 -6.56
C ALA A 410 -14.51 2.76 -7.44
N MET A 411 -14.26 1.48 -7.17
CA MET A 411 -14.99 0.38 -7.81
C MET A 411 -16.35 0.11 -7.15
N ASN A 412 -16.57 0.65 -5.96
CA ASN A 412 -17.85 0.65 -5.25
C ASN A 412 -18.53 2.04 -5.35
N ASP A 413 -19.54 2.29 -4.52
CA ASP A 413 -20.30 3.55 -4.52
C ASP A 413 -19.56 4.74 -3.92
N ASP A 414 -18.41 4.53 -3.29
CA ASP A 414 -17.59 5.59 -2.70
C ASP A 414 -16.83 6.36 -3.78
N LYS A 415 -17.50 7.31 -4.42
CA LYS A 415 -16.97 8.12 -5.53
C LYS A 415 -16.98 9.59 -5.20
N VAL A 416 -15.86 10.26 -5.43
CA VAL A 416 -15.74 11.72 -5.34
C VAL A 416 -16.32 12.34 -6.60
N PRO A 417 -17.27 13.29 -6.53
CA PRO A 417 -17.85 13.94 -7.70
C PRO A 417 -16.84 14.76 -8.50
N ALA A 418 -17.15 14.96 -9.78
CA ALA A 418 -16.33 15.74 -10.69
C ALA A 418 -16.05 17.16 -10.16
N GLY A 419 -14.82 17.63 -10.31
CA GLY A 419 -14.38 18.96 -9.90
C GLY A 419 -14.15 19.13 -8.40
N LYS A 420 -14.47 18.13 -7.57
CA LYS A 420 -14.28 18.17 -6.11
C LYS A 420 -12.87 17.76 -5.71
N TYR A 421 -12.31 18.45 -4.71
CA TYR A 421 -10.99 18.16 -4.16
C TYR A 421 -11.08 17.17 -3.01
N SER A 422 -10.27 16.11 -3.08
CA SER A 422 -10.12 15.11 -2.03
C SER A 422 -8.68 15.07 -1.55
N VAL A 423 -8.43 15.33 -0.26
CA VAL A 423 -7.16 15.02 0.40
C VAL A 423 -7.21 13.56 0.83
N SER A 424 -6.30 12.75 0.30
CA SER A 424 -6.41 11.30 0.34
C SER A 424 -5.12 10.62 0.77
N THR A 425 -5.23 9.63 1.63
CA THR A 425 -4.12 8.76 2.01
C THR A 425 -3.93 7.57 1.06
N SER A 426 -4.70 7.49 -0.02
CA SER A 426 -4.55 6.45 -1.05
C SER A 426 -3.17 6.49 -1.73
N ASN A 427 -2.91 5.56 -2.64
CA ASN A 427 -1.61 5.39 -3.27
C ASN A 427 -1.50 6.06 -4.66
N ARG A 428 -2.61 6.31 -5.34
CA ARG A 428 -2.65 6.86 -6.71
C ARG A 428 -3.65 8.01 -6.83
N ASN A 429 -3.33 8.96 -7.69
CA ASN A 429 -4.14 10.15 -7.94
C ASN A 429 -4.25 10.52 -9.43
N PHE A 430 -4.14 9.55 -10.33
CA PHE A 430 -4.37 9.83 -11.76
C PHE A 430 -5.81 10.31 -12.00
N GLU A 431 -6.04 10.94 -13.14
CA GLU A 431 -7.34 11.49 -13.53
C GLU A 431 -8.46 10.46 -13.35
N GLY A 432 -9.47 10.80 -12.58
CA GLY A 432 -10.64 9.95 -12.31
C GLY A 432 -10.43 8.81 -11.30
N ARG A 433 -9.28 8.70 -10.63
CA ARG A 433 -8.99 7.59 -9.71
C ARG A 433 -10.03 7.40 -8.61
N GLN A 434 -10.50 8.49 -7.99
CA GLN A 434 -11.53 8.46 -6.94
C GLN A 434 -12.95 8.76 -7.45
N GLY A 435 -13.13 8.79 -8.76
CA GLY A 435 -14.38 9.08 -9.46
C GLY A 435 -14.13 9.92 -10.70
N PRO A 436 -14.99 9.83 -11.73
CA PRO A 436 -14.83 10.60 -12.95
C PRO A 436 -14.72 12.10 -12.68
N GLY A 437 -13.62 12.74 -13.10
CA GLY A 437 -13.35 14.17 -12.88
C GLY A 437 -13.00 14.57 -11.46
N ALA A 438 -12.80 13.64 -10.54
CA ALA A 438 -12.35 13.90 -9.17
C ALA A 438 -10.90 14.39 -9.14
N ARG A 439 -10.60 15.32 -8.24
CA ARG A 439 -9.28 15.93 -8.05
C ARG A 439 -8.66 15.43 -6.76
N THR A 440 -7.77 14.46 -6.85
CA THR A 440 -7.18 13.78 -5.69
C THR A 440 -5.80 14.35 -5.37
N LEU A 441 -5.62 14.76 -4.11
CA LEU A 441 -4.37 15.22 -3.52
C LEU A 441 -3.87 14.15 -2.54
N LEU A 442 -2.77 13.48 -2.87
CA LEU A 442 -2.17 12.50 -1.96
C LEU A 442 -1.45 13.21 -0.82
N ALA A 443 -1.70 12.74 0.39
CA ALA A 443 -1.08 13.28 1.60
C ALA A 443 -1.05 12.24 2.72
N SER A 444 -0.34 12.55 3.80
CA SER A 444 -0.28 11.71 5.01
C SER A 444 -1.58 11.78 5.82
N PRO A 445 -1.80 10.83 6.75
CA PRO A 445 -2.94 10.88 7.68
C PRO A 445 -3.02 12.18 8.49
N LEU A 446 -1.88 12.75 8.87
CA LEU A 446 -1.83 14.02 9.62
C LEU A 446 -2.27 15.20 8.77
N VAL A 447 -1.81 15.29 7.53
CA VAL A 447 -2.26 16.34 6.59
C VAL A 447 -3.75 16.18 6.27
N ALA A 448 -4.21 14.95 6.08
CA ALA A 448 -5.64 14.66 5.87
C ALA A 448 -6.49 15.08 7.08
N ALA A 449 -6.05 14.80 8.30
CA ALA A 449 -6.72 15.21 9.52
C ALA A 449 -6.78 16.74 9.68
N ALA A 450 -5.65 17.43 9.41
CA ALA A 450 -5.59 18.88 9.46
C ALA A 450 -6.57 19.52 8.46
N ALA A 451 -6.56 19.01 7.21
CA ALA A 451 -7.47 19.47 6.17
C ALA A 451 -8.96 19.21 6.52
N ALA A 452 -9.26 18.07 7.16
CA ALA A 452 -10.61 17.73 7.57
C ALA A 452 -11.16 18.71 8.63
N VAL A 453 -10.33 19.13 9.57
CA VAL A 453 -10.73 20.05 10.65
C VAL A 453 -10.88 21.49 10.14
N THR A 454 -9.96 21.96 9.34
CA THR A 454 -9.95 23.36 8.86
C THR A 454 -10.80 23.59 7.61
N GLY A 455 -11.07 22.53 6.84
CA GLY A 455 -11.77 22.60 5.55
C GLY A 455 -10.92 23.13 4.40
N VAL A 456 -9.62 23.32 4.64
CA VAL A 456 -8.64 23.80 3.67
C VAL A 456 -7.34 22.99 3.81
N ILE A 457 -6.49 23.03 2.79
CA ILE A 457 -5.15 22.44 2.90
C ILE A 457 -4.38 23.19 3.98
N THR A 458 -3.92 22.47 4.99
CA THR A 458 -3.30 23.01 6.21
C THR A 458 -2.09 22.20 6.63
N ASP A 459 -1.04 22.87 7.05
CA ASP A 459 0.14 22.23 7.64
C ASP A 459 -0.25 21.59 9.01
N PRO A 460 -0.12 20.27 9.18
CA PRO A 460 -0.49 19.63 10.42
C PRO A 460 0.34 20.07 11.63
N ARG A 461 1.50 20.70 11.41
CA ARG A 461 2.39 21.21 12.46
C ARG A 461 1.84 22.45 13.16
N GLU A 462 0.88 23.15 12.54
CA GLU A 462 0.22 24.35 13.06
C GLU A 462 -0.97 24.06 13.99
N LEU A 463 -1.38 22.80 14.08
CA LEU A 463 -2.50 22.33 14.91
C LEU A 463 -2.02 21.49 16.09
#